data_fb4786833f59fc6b277cee437cbf51a5
#
_entry.id   fb4786833f59fc6b277cee437cbf51a5
#
_cell.length_a   1.000
_cell.length_b   1.000
_cell.length_c   1.000
_cell.angle_alpha   90.00
_cell.angle_beta   90.00
_cell.angle_gamma   90.00
#
_symmetry.space_group_name_H-M   'P 1'
#
loop_
_entity.id
_entity.type
_entity.pdbx_description
1 polymer ?
#
loop_
_entity_poly.entity_id
_entity_poly.type
_entity_poly.pdbx_seq_one_letter_code
_entity_poly.pdbx_strand_id
1 'polypeptide(L)'
;MIEQELDQYPFSLLGTAGRHRLHQGTDLSYYEPGDIILEAASPSDYVYVVHKGSVAELDVKAPDGRSQVGVYAAGDLFGAISVLNGKSRYRFRAEQQTLCHLIPAALFLELCDSEPEFGRFFRQSLAEKSQRLAERREGGVTLAGFMLARVDQCMREPLVMAADGTLRDAVTALKQHGVDSVLIHSDDGFAIVTKTDLLTALVLNEQSADTPLDAAAERQLVTVRPDDYLFTALTSMTRHKVAR
;
A
#
# COMPACT_ATOMS: atom_id res chain seq x y z
N MET A 1 -8.38 -21.88 -8.51
CA MET A 1 -7.90 -21.04 -7.41
C MET A 1 -6.51 -20.43 -7.71
N ILE A 2 -6.17 -20.23 -9.00
CA ILE A 2 -4.88 -19.64 -9.45
C ILE A 2 -5.04 -18.12 -9.71
N GLU A 3 -6.23 -17.57 -9.56
CA GLU A 3 -6.59 -16.21 -10.02
C GLU A 3 -6.96 -15.26 -8.88
N GLN A 4 -6.71 -15.66 -7.63
CA GLN A 4 -7.14 -14.89 -6.45
C GLN A 4 -6.43 -13.53 -6.34
N GLU A 5 -5.21 -13.42 -6.88
CA GLU A 5 -4.44 -12.17 -6.91
C GLU A 5 -5.05 -11.15 -7.88
N LEU A 6 -5.65 -11.61 -8.99
CA LEU A 6 -6.30 -10.75 -9.99
C LEU A 6 -7.67 -10.22 -9.55
N ASP A 7 -8.20 -10.69 -8.42
CA ASP A 7 -9.42 -10.17 -7.80
C ASP A 7 -9.13 -9.19 -6.65
N GLN A 8 -7.86 -9.06 -6.24
CA GLN A 8 -7.45 -8.15 -5.19
C GLN A 8 -7.24 -6.72 -5.73
N TYR A 9 -7.06 -5.79 -4.82
CA TYR A 9 -6.69 -4.42 -5.17
C TYR A 9 -5.31 -4.37 -5.84
N PRO A 10 -5.15 -3.61 -6.95
CA PRO A 10 -6.08 -2.64 -7.53
C PRO A 10 -7.10 -3.22 -8.54
N PHE A 11 -7.05 -4.50 -8.89
CA PHE A 11 -7.94 -5.12 -9.87
C PHE A 11 -9.40 -5.17 -9.42
N SER A 12 -9.64 -5.15 -8.10
CA SER A 12 -10.99 -5.03 -7.54
C SER A 12 -11.71 -3.72 -7.91
N LEU A 13 -10.99 -2.71 -8.42
CA LEU A 13 -11.57 -1.48 -8.97
C LEU A 13 -12.22 -1.68 -10.34
N LEU A 14 -11.93 -2.80 -11.01
CA LEU A 14 -12.56 -3.14 -12.28
C LEU A 14 -14.01 -3.58 -12.08
N GLY A 15 -14.88 -3.16 -12.98
CA GLY A 15 -16.23 -3.71 -13.08
C GLY A 15 -16.23 -5.18 -13.53
N THR A 16 -17.39 -5.84 -13.49
CA THR A 16 -17.51 -7.27 -13.83
C THR A 16 -16.96 -7.59 -15.23
N ALA A 17 -17.27 -6.73 -16.23
CA ALA A 17 -16.79 -6.92 -17.60
C ALA A 17 -15.26 -6.73 -17.69
N GLY A 18 -14.69 -5.74 -17.00
CA GLY A 18 -13.25 -5.49 -16.95
C GLY A 18 -12.49 -6.66 -16.31
N ARG A 19 -12.98 -7.18 -15.19
CA ARG A 19 -12.41 -8.38 -14.55
C ARG A 19 -12.46 -9.60 -15.46
N HIS A 20 -13.58 -9.84 -16.12
CA HIS A 20 -13.69 -10.96 -17.06
C HIS A 20 -12.65 -10.88 -18.17
N ARG A 21 -12.46 -9.68 -18.76
CA ARG A 21 -11.43 -9.47 -19.79
C ARG A 21 -10.01 -9.66 -19.22
N LEU A 22 -9.75 -9.19 -18.01
CA LEU A 22 -8.47 -9.38 -17.33
C LEU A 22 -8.15 -10.87 -17.19
N HIS A 23 -9.07 -11.66 -16.62
CA HIS A 23 -8.89 -13.11 -16.44
C HIS A 23 -8.69 -13.85 -17.78
N GLN A 24 -9.45 -13.50 -18.81
CA GLN A 24 -9.33 -14.15 -20.12
C GLN A 24 -8.06 -13.78 -20.87
N GLY A 25 -7.54 -12.58 -20.66
CA GLY A 25 -6.38 -12.05 -21.39
C GLY A 25 -5.06 -12.15 -20.63
N THR A 26 -5.04 -12.77 -19.46
CA THR A 26 -3.83 -12.93 -18.63
C THR A 26 -3.25 -14.32 -18.80
N ASP A 27 -1.96 -14.38 -19.11
CA ASP A 27 -1.17 -15.60 -19.17
C ASP A 27 -0.40 -15.83 -17.87
N LEU A 28 0.17 -17.04 -17.72
CA LEU A 28 1.02 -17.41 -16.60
C LEU A 28 2.40 -17.83 -17.11
N SER A 29 3.46 -17.29 -16.52
CA SER A 29 4.84 -17.62 -16.90
C SER A 29 5.69 -17.97 -15.70
N TYR A 30 6.61 -18.90 -15.90
CA TYR A 30 7.57 -19.37 -14.91
C TYR A 30 8.95 -18.81 -15.22
N TYR A 31 9.68 -18.43 -14.16
CA TYR A 31 11.05 -17.93 -14.21
C TYR A 31 11.92 -18.66 -13.20
N GLU A 32 13.14 -19.02 -13.64
CA GLU A 32 14.14 -19.60 -12.76
C GLU A 32 14.88 -18.52 -11.96
N PRO A 33 15.50 -18.90 -10.83
CA PRO A 33 16.34 -17.96 -10.08
C PRO A 33 17.44 -17.36 -10.96
N GLY A 34 17.50 -16.04 -11.01
CA GLY A 34 18.45 -15.30 -11.84
C GLY A 34 17.91 -14.84 -13.19
N ASP A 35 16.77 -15.35 -13.66
CA ASP A 35 16.16 -14.89 -14.91
C ASP A 35 15.79 -13.41 -14.86
N ILE A 36 16.10 -12.72 -15.95
CA ILE A 36 15.69 -11.32 -16.13
C ILE A 36 14.28 -11.30 -16.72
N ILE A 37 13.35 -10.79 -15.96
CA ILE A 37 11.92 -10.67 -16.35
C ILE A 37 11.70 -9.42 -17.19
N LEU A 38 12.32 -8.30 -16.78
CA LEU A 38 12.22 -7.03 -17.47
C LEU A 38 13.56 -6.29 -17.38
N GLU A 39 14.08 -5.89 -18.54
CA GLU A 39 15.36 -5.20 -18.63
C GLU A 39 15.21 -3.70 -18.40
N ALA A 40 16.22 -3.07 -17.80
CA ALA A 40 16.26 -1.62 -17.65
C ALA A 40 16.36 -0.94 -19.02
N ALA A 41 15.69 0.21 -19.15
CA ALA A 41 15.59 1.01 -20.37
C ALA A 41 14.84 0.34 -21.53
N SER A 42 14.30 -0.87 -21.35
CA SER A 42 13.48 -1.57 -22.35
C SER A 42 11.98 -1.28 -22.13
N PRO A 43 11.16 -1.33 -23.20
CA PRO A 43 9.72 -1.33 -23.05
C PRO A 43 9.26 -2.57 -22.29
N SER A 44 8.10 -2.51 -21.66
CA SER A 44 7.46 -3.67 -21.03
C SER A 44 6.24 -4.07 -21.88
N ASP A 45 6.25 -5.31 -22.35
CA ASP A 45 5.12 -5.88 -23.07
C ASP A 45 4.00 -6.35 -22.14
N TYR A 46 4.29 -6.43 -20.84
CA TYR A 46 3.37 -6.94 -19.83
C TYR A 46 3.41 -6.09 -18.54
N VAL A 47 2.29 -6.14 -17.84
CA VAL A 47 2.24 -5.89 -16.39
C VAL A 47 2.25 -7.24 -15.70
N TYR A 48 3.05 -7.37 -14.67
CA TYR A 48 3.31 -8.63 -13.98
C TYR A 48 2.69 -8.62 -12.58
N VAL A 49 2.06 -9.74 -12.20
CA VAL A 49 1.61 -9.98 -10.82
C VAL A 49 2.27 -11.26 -10.33
N VAL A 50 3.02 -11.17 -9.25
CA VAL A 50 3.70 -12.33 -8.68
C VAL A 50 2.66 -13.27 -8.06
N HIS A 51 2.52 -14.47 -8.62
CA HIS A 51 1.68 -15.53 -8.05
C HIS A 51 2.43 -16.30 -6.97
N LYS A 52 3.70 -16.64 -7.23
CA LYS A 52 4.56 -17.34 -6.30
C LYS A 52 6.00 -16.93 -6.53
N GLY A 53 6.83 -16.92 -5.48
CA GLY A 53 8.22 -16.57 -5.57
C GLY A 53 8.51 -15.13 -5.19
N SER A 54 9.64 -14.59 -5.68
CA SER A 54 10.03 -13.20 -5.46
C SER A 54 10.87 -12.65 -6.60
N VAL A 55 10.75 -11.35 -6.84
CA VAL A 55 11.42 -10.61 -7.92
C VAL A 55 12.17 -9.43 -7.33
N ALA A 56 13.47 -9.32 -7.59
CA ALA A 56 14.27 -8.15 -7.22
C ALA A 56 14.16 -7.06 -8.28
N GLU A 57 13.99 -5.82 -7.82
CA GLU A 57 14.14 -4.62 -8.63
C GLU A 57 15.54 -4.04 -8.42
N LEU A 58 16.31 -3.87 -9.51
CA LEU A 58 17.72 -3.52 -9.48
C LEU A 58 17.97 -2.20 -10.21
N ASP A 59 18.68 -1.27 -9.57
CA ASP A 59 19.21 -0.09 -10.23
C ASP A 59 20.56 -0.42 -10.91
N VAL A 60 20.53 -0.57 -12.23
CA VAL A 60 21.72 -0.87 -13.04
C VAL A 60 22.66 0.33 -13.19
N LYS A 61 22.22 1.55 -12.76
CA LYS A 61 23.04 2.76 -12.78
C LYS A 61 23.77 3.01 -11.46
N ALA A 62 23.49 2.21 -10.43
CA ALA A 62 24.22 2.28 -9.18
C ALA A 62 25.71 1.96 -9.39
N PRO A 63 26.64 2.49 -8.59
CA PRO A 63 28.09 2.31 -8.77
C PRO A 63 28.50 0.83 -8.78
N ASP A 64 27.78 -0.03 -8.08
CA ASP A 64 27.96 -1.49 -8.05
C ASP A 64 27.19 -2.22 -9.17
N GLY A 65 26.39 -1.52 -9.95
CA GLY A 65 25.55 -2.05 -11.04
C GLY A 65 24.49 -3.06 -10.60
N ARG A 66 24.28 -3.23 -9.29
CA ARG A 66 23.42 -4.25 -8.68
C ARG A 66 22.67 -3.80 -7.45
N SER A 67 22.59 -2.48 -7.20
CA SER A 67 21.86 -1.99 -6.03
C SER A 67 20.41 -2.41 -6.10
N GLN A 68 20.01 -3.27 -5.18
CA GLN A 68 18.63 -3.71 -5.05
C GLN A 68 17.83 -2.56 -4.44
N VAL A 69 16.85 -2.08 -5.21
CA VAL A 69 15.97 -0.97 -4.81
C VAL A 69 14.59 -1.47 -4.40
N GLY A 70 14.32 -2.76 -4.67
CA GLY A 70 13.04 -3.35 -4.35
C GLY A 70 12.98 -4.88 -4.42
N VAL A 71 11.96 -5.45 -3.77
CA VAL A 71 11.56 -6.86 -3.90
C VAL A 71 10.04 -6.94 -4.03
N TYR A 72 9.56 -7.77 -4.93
CA TYR A 72 8.15 -8.07 -5.15
C TYR A 72 7.89 -9.53 -4.77
N ALA A 73 6.91 -9.76 -3.93
CA ALA A 73 6.50 -11.08 -3.45
C ALA A 73 5.10 -11.44 -3.98
N ALA A 74 4.59 -12.62 -3.61
CA ALA A 74 3.27 -13.08 -4.04
C ALA A 74 2.17 -12.05 -3.75
N GLY A 75 1.36 -11.72 -4.75
CA GLY A 75 0.34 -10.67 -4.74
C GLY A 75 0.83 -9.29 -5.20
N ASP A 76 2.15 -9.07 -5.30
CA ASP A 76 2.69 -7.79 -5.73
C ASP A 76 2.64 -7.62 -7.25
N LEU A 77 2.48 -6.36 -7.68
CA LEU A 77 2.40 -5.97 -9.08
C LEU A 77 3.59 -5.11 -9.47
N PHE A 78 4.25 -5.43 -10.60
CA PHE A 78 5.31 -4.63 -11.19
C PHE A 78 5.15 -4.47 -12.70
N GLY A 79 5.95 -3.60 -13.32
CA GLY A 79 5.90 -3.34 -14.76
C GLY A 79 4.84 -2.33 -15.22
N ALA A 80 3.78 -2.05 -14.45
CA ALA A 80 2.73 -1.12 -14.83
C ALA A 80 3.26 0.29 -15.16
N ILE A 81 4.23 0.79 -14.38
CA ILE A 81 4.86 2.09 -14.63
C ILE A 81 5.71 2.04 -15.90
N SER A 82 6.36 0.92 -16.15
CA SER A 82 7.15 0.72 -17.37
C SER A 82 6.28 0.74 -18.61
N VAL A 83 5.10 0.14 -18.55
CA VAL A 83 4.08 0.19 -19.63
C VAL A 83 3.60 1.63 -19.84
N LEU A 84 3.21 2.33 -18.80
CA LEU A 84 2.70 3.70 -18.88
C LEU A 84 3.75 4.72 -19.35
N ASN A 85 5.02 4.54 -18.96
CA ASN A 85 6.13 5.41 -19.34
C ASN A 85 6.84 4.99 -20.65
N GLY A 86 6.43 3.87 -21.24
CA GLY A 86 7.02 3.32 -22.44
C GLY A 86 8.37 2.61 -22.25
N LYS A 87 8.96 2.67 -21.06
CA LYS A 87 10.22 1.97 -20.73
C LYS A 87 10.39 1.75 -19.25
N SER A 88 11.10 0.68 -18.90
CA SER A 88 11.48 0.40 -17.51
C SER A 88 12.66 1.27 -17.06
N ARG A 89 12.58 1.77 -15.84
CA ARG A 89 13.72 2.44 -15.19
C ARG A 89 14.71 1.45 -14.61
N TYR A 90 14.21 0.33 -14.09
CA TYR A 90 14.96 -0.67 -13.35
C TYR A 90 14.95 -2.01 -14.06
N ARG A 91 15.87 -2.90 -13.68
CA ARG A 91 15.87 -4.31 -14.10
C ARG A 91 15.08 -5.11 -13.06
N PHE A 92 14.27 -6.05 -13.51
CA PHE A 92 13.55 -7.00 -12.66
C PHE A 92 14.09 -8.41 -12.88
N ARG A 93 14.52 -9.05 -11.81
CA ARG A 93 15.14 -10.37 -11.83
C ARG A 93 14.46 -11.30 -10.84
N ALA A 94 14.18 -12.53 -11.25
CA ALA A 94 13.69 -13.56 -10.35
C ALA A 94 14.78 -13.92 -9.31
N GLU A 95 14.41 -13.89 -8.02
CA GLU A 95 15.33 -14.23 -6.91
C GLU A 95 15.25 -15.71 -6.56
N GLN A 96 14.13 -16.32 -6.81
CA GLN A 96 13.83 -17.75 -6.61
C GLN A 96 12.92 -18.24 -7.73
N GLN A 97 12.52 -19.51 -7.69
CA GLN A 97 11.52 -20.03 -8.62
C GLN A 97 10.26 -19.18 -8.53
N THR A 98 9.96 -18.46 -9.60
CA THR A 98 8.92 -17.44 -9.61
C THR A 98 7.88 -17.73 -10.69
N LEU A 99 6.61 -17.58 -10.32
CA LEU A 99 5.47 -17.72 -11.21
C LEU A 99 4.74 -16.36 -11.23
N CYS A 100 4.56 -15.79 -12.41
CA CYS A 100 3.89 -14.49 -12.57
C CYS A 100 2.71 -14.60 -13.53
N HIS A 101 1.63 -13.93 -13.18
CA HIS A 101 0.60 -13.57 -14.15
C HIS A 101 1.13 -12.47 -15.07
N LEU A 102 0.92 -12.61 -16.37
CA LEU A 102 1.32 -11.69 -17.42
C LEU A 102 0.08 -11.04 -18.01
N ILE A 103 -0.13 -9.78 -17.70
CA ILE A 103 -1.22 -8.97 -18.28
C ILE A 103 -0.63 -8.21 -19.48
N PRO A 104 -1.06 -8.49 -20.73
CA PRO A 104 -0.55 -7.77 -21.90
C PRO A 104 -0.69 -6.25 -21.74
N ALA A 105 0.34 -5.51 -22.13
CA ALA A 105 0.37 -4.05 -22.02
C ALA A 105 -0.84 -3.40 -22.73
N ALA A 106 -1.24 -3.93 -23.89
CA ALA A 106 -2.40 -3.45 -24.62
C ALA A 106 -3.71 -3.61 -23.82
N LEU A 107 -3.92 -4.78 -23.22
CA LEU A 107 -5.08 -5.04 -22.35
C LEU A 107 -5.08 -4.14 -21.11
N PHE A 108 -3.91 -3.99 -20.47
CA PHE A 108 -3.79 -3.12 -19.30
C PHE A 108 -4.14 -1.67 -19.64
N LEU A 109 -3.64 -1.13 -20.76
CA LEU A 109 -3.95 0.23 -21.20
C LEU A 109 -5.43 0.39 -21.56
N GLU A 110 -6.03 -0.59 -22.24
CA GLU A 110 -7.46 -0.61 -22.54
C GLU A 110 -8.30 -0.58 -21.27
N LEU A 111 -7.95 -1.38 -20.25
CA LEU A 111 -8.62 -1.38 -18.96
C LEU A 111 -8.45 -0.03 -18.24
N CYS A 112 -7.27 0.59 -18.31
CA CYS A 112 -7.05 1.93 -17.75
C CYS A 112 -7.90 3.02 -18.43
N ASP A 113 -8.23 2.85 -19.69
CA ASP A 113 -9.05 3.82 -20.46
C ASP A 113 -10.56 3.55 -20.29
N SER A 114 -10.96 2.29 -20.26
CA SER A 114 -12.37 1.90 -20.17
C SER A 114 -12.93 1.90 -18.74
N GLU A 115 -12.08 1.78 -17.72
CA GLU A 115 -12.47 1.68 -16.29
C GLU A 115 -11.90 2.87 -15.52
N PRO A 116 -12.69 3.96 -15.32
CA PRO A 116 -12.18 5.25 -14.83
C PRO A 116 -11.48 5.19 -13.47
N GLU A 117 -11.97 4.37 -12.54
CA GLU A 117 -11.37 4.25 -11.21
C GLU A 117 -10.04 3.49 -11.26
N PHE A 118 -9.98 2.42 -12.02
CA PHE A 118 -8.76 1.67 -12.27
C PHE A 118 -7.70 2.53 -12.97
N GLY A 119 -8.07 3.21 -14.05
CA GLY A 119 -7.16 4.12 -14.77
C GLY A 119 -6.69 5.29 -13.92
N ARG A 120 -7.57 5.87 -13.09
CA ARG A 120 -7.21 6.95 -12.16
C ARG A 120 -6.16 6.50 -11.15
N PHE A 121 -6.30 5.30 -10.59
CA PHE A 121 -5.33 4.75 -9.66
C PHE A 121 -3.92 4.74 -10.24
N PHE A 122 -3.73 4.26 -11.45
CA PHE A 122 -2.40 4.19 -12.06
C PHE A 122 -1.90 5.56 -12.55
N ARG A 123 -2.78 6.43 -13.07
CA ARG A 123 -2.39 7.78 -13.55
C ARG A 123 -2.08 8.75 -12.42
N GLN A 124 -2.83 8.73 -11.32
CA GLN A 124 -2.52 9.53 -10.12
C GLN A 124 -1.21 9.08 -9.48
N SER A 125 -1.00 7.79 -9.36
CA SER A 125 0.29 7.24 -8.93
C SER A 125 1.46 7.74 -9.78
N LEU A 126 1.29 7.93 -11.09
CA LEU A 126 2.32 8.49 -11.98
C LEU A 126 2.53 9.99 -11.78
N ALA A 127 1.46 10.78 -11.70
CA ALA A 127 1.53 12.23 -11.52
C ALA A 127 2.16 12.58 -10.17
N GLU A 128 1.74 11.94 -9.09
CA GLU A 128 2.32 12.09 -7.77
C GLU A 128 3.78 11.63 -7.72
N LYS A 129 4.15 10.59 -8.49
CA LYS A 129 5.52 10.10 -8.60
C LYS A 129 6.41 11.08 -9.36
N SER A 130 5.91 11.64 -10.47
CA SER A 130 6.66 12.62 -11.26
C SER A 130 6.89 13.91 -10.48
N GLN A 131 5.90 14.36 -9.72
CA GLN A 131 5.97 15.54 -8.89
C GLN A 131 6.92 15.32 -7.70
N ARG A 132 6.82 14.19 -7.00
CA ARG A 132 7.74 13.81 -5.91
C ARG A 132 9.17 13.51 -6.39
N LEU A 133 9.37 13.06 -7.61
CA LEU A 133 10.70 12.89 -8.21
C LEU A 133 11.33 14.25 -8.58
N ALA A 134 10.53 15.24 -8.96
CA ALA A 134 10.99 16.61 -9.19
C ALA A 134 11.37 17.31 -7.87
N GLU A 135 10.59 17.12 -6.82
CA GLU A 135 10.82 17.66 -5.47
C GLU A 135 11.97 16.94 -4.72
N ARG A 136 12.31 15.70 -5.11
CA ARG A 136 13.28 14.83 -4.44
C ARG A 136 14.67 14.77 -5.05
N ARG A 137 15.08 15.78 -5.80
CA ARG A 137 16.52 15.96 -6.10
C ARG A 137 17.37 16.24 -4.86
N GLU A 138 16.75 16.43 -3.69
CA GLU A 138 17.45 16.77 -2.45
C GLU A 138 17.23 15.82 -1.24
N GLY A 139 16.55 14.68 -1.37
CA GLY A 139 16.36 13.79 -0.21
C GLY A 139 15.60 12.51 -0.51
N GLY A 140 16.36 11.47 -0.78
CA GLY A 140 15.89 10.16 -1.22
C GLY A 140 14.86 9.39 -0.40
N VAL A 141 13.68 9.25 -0.93
CA VAL A 141 12.86 8.03 -0.81
C VAL A 141 12.14 7.84 -2.14
N THR A 142 12.42 6.77 -2.85
CA THR A 142 11.75 6.41 -4.11
C THR A 142 10.40 5.76 -3.81
N LEU A 143 9.49 5.70 -4.79
CA LEU A 143 8.22 4.98 -4.62
C LEU A 143 8.45 3.46 -4.46
N ALA A 144 9.48 2.91 -5.09
CA ALA A 144 9.94 1.56 -4.79
C ALA A 144 10.27 1.43 -3.30
N GLY A 145 10.99 2.41 -2.72
CA GLY A 145 11.20 2.50 -1.29
C GLY A 145 9.92 2.58 -0.47
N PHE A 146 8.87 3.25 -0.98
CA PHE A 146 7.57 3.30 -0.31
C PHE A 146 6.78 1.99 -0.44
N MET A 147 6.79 1.37 -1.62
CA MET A 147 6.13 0.07 -1.86
C MET A 147 6.79 -1.08 -1.10
N LEU A 148 8.08 -0.92 -0.76
CA LEU A 148 8.89 -1.88 -0.03
C LEU A 148 9.08 -1.49 1.43
N ALA A 149 8.71 -0.27 1.81
CA ALA A 149 8.73 0.14 3.20
C ALA A 149 7.83 -0.81 4.00
N ARG A 150 8.38 -1.36 5.05
CA ARG A 150 7.62 -2.13 6.02
C ARG A 150 6.95 -1.18 7.01
N VAL A 151 5.90 -1.66 7.62
CA VAL A 151 5.16 -0.89 8.63
C VAL A 151 6.09 -0.45 9.75
N ASP A 152 7.02 -1.31 10.21
CA ASP A 152 8.01 -1.03 11.26
C ASP A 152 8.92 0.17 10.95
N GLN A 153 9.18 0.46 9.67
CA GLN A 153 10.00 1.61 9.24
C GLN A 153 9.25 2.94 9.28
N CYS A 154 7.92 2.90 9.35
CA CYS A 154 7.06 4.08 9.26
C CYS A 154 6.18 4.27 10.50
N MET A 155 5.96 3.21 11.29
CA MET A 155 5.17 3.30 12.50
C MET A 155 5.87 4.15 13.56
N ARG A 156 5.08 4.81 14.37
CA ARG A 156 5.55 5.59 15.51
C ARG A 156 5.05 4.93 16.78
N GLU A 157 5.74 5.15 17.87
CA GLU A 157 5.23 4.74 19.17
C GLU A 157 3.87 5.39 19.43
N PRO A 158 2.83 4.60 19.73
CA PRO A 158 1.50 5.14 19.99
C PRO A 158 1.50 5.86 21.34
N LEU A 159 0.68 6.90 21.44
CA LEU A 159 0.34 7.45 22.74
C LEU A 159 -0.69 6.54 23.40
N VAL A 160 -0.29 5.90 24.49
CA VAL A 160 -1.16 4.97 25.25
C VAL A 160 -1.65 5.65 26.51
N MET A 161 -2.95 5.54 26.77
CA MET A 161 -3.60 6.06 27.97
C MET A 161 -4.32 4.94 28.72
N ALA A 162 -4.52 5.13 30.02
CA ALA A 162 -5.35 4.23 30.80
C ALA A 162 -6.84 4.43 30.48
N ALA A 163 -7.62 3.37 30.55
CA ALA A 163 -9.05 3.39 30.20
C ALA A 163 -9.90 4.27 31.14
N ASP A 164 -9.45 4.47 32.37
CA ASP A 164 -10.08 5.33 33.39
C ASP A 164 -9.74 6.82 33.24
N GLY A 165 -8.81 7.18 32.33
CA GLY A 165 -8.58 8.57 31.96
C GLY A 165 -9.84 9.22 31.38
N THR A 166 -9.90 10.56 31.39
CA THR A 166 -11.08 11.29 30.94
C THR A 166 -10.98 11.75 29.49
N LEU A 167 -12.13 12.13 28.88
CA LEU A 167 -12.15 12.76 27.55
C LEU A 167 -11.30 14.04 27.55
N ARG A 168 -11.27 14.79 28.66
CA ARG A 168 -10.45 16.00 28.84
C ARG A 168 -8.95 15.67 28.75
N ASP A 169 -8.53 14.59 29.43
CA ASP A 169 -7.14 14.17 29.45
C ASP A 169 -6.68 13.76 28.04
N ALA A 170 -7.55 13.06 27.29
CA ALA A 170 -7.25 12.70 25.91
C ALA A 170 -7.10 13.91 24.99
N VAL A 171 -8.02 14.90 25.07
CA VAL A 171 -7.90 16.14 24.30
C VAL A 171 -6.60 16.87 24.61
N THR A 172 -6.24 16.91 25.89
CA THR A 172 -5.00 17.56 26.37
C THR A 172 -3.77 16.83 25.82
N ALA A 173 -3.76 15.49 25.93
CA ALA A 173 -2.67 14.64 25.45
C ALA A 173 -2.49 14.73 23.93
N LEU A 174 -3.57 14.66 23.15
CA LEU A 174 -3.54 14.83 21.69
C LEU A 174 -2.93 16.18 21.27
N LYS A 175 -3.30 17.25 22.00
CA LYS A 175 -2.79 18.60 21.74
C LYS A 175 -1.29 18.71 22.11
N GLN A 176 -0.90 18.18 23.27
CA GLN A 176 0.48 18.26 23.75
C GLN A 176 1.45 17.46 22.88
N HIS A 177 1.05 16.26 22.46
CA HIS A 177 1.89 15.37 21.67
C HIS A 177 1.76 15.58 20.16
N GLY A 178 0.83 16.43 19.69
CA GLY A 178 0.64 16.70 18.26
C GLY A 178 0.15 15.48 17.47
N VAL A 179 -0.56 14.55 18.13
CA VAL A 179 -1.09 13.34 17.53
C VAL A 179 -2.61 13.44 17.35
N ASP A 180 -3.18 12.56 16.54
CA ASP A 180 -4.61 12.58 16.20
C ASP A 180 -5.41 11.46 16.84
N SER A 181 -4.75 10.53 17.51
CA SER A 181 -5.38 9.40 18.20
C SER A 181 -4.57 8.97 19.41
N VAL A 182 -5.23 8.32 20.35
CA VAL A 182 -4.62 7.63 21.48
C VAL A 182 -5.09 6.18 21.48
N LEU A 183 -4.23 5.27 21.92
CA LEU A 183 -4.62 3.91 22.25
C LEU A 183 -4.98 3.83 23.73
N ILE A 184 -6.02 3.08 24.01
CA ILE A 184 -6.41 2.75 25.38
C ILE A 184 -6.04 1.30 25.62
N HIS A 185 -5.43 1.02 26.76
CA HIS A 185 -5.20 -0.33 27.24
C HIS A 185 -6.14 -0.62 28.41
N SER A 186 -6.92 -1.69 28.28
CA SER A 186 -7.80 -2.22 29.33
C SER A 186 -7.64 -3.73 29.44
N ASP A 187 -8.29 -4.34 30.44
CA ASP A 187 -8.28 -5.80 30.62
C ASP A 187 -8.83 -6.56 29.39
N ASP A 188 -9.69 -5.92 28.61
CA ASP A 188 -10.27 -6.45 27.36
C ASP A 188 -9.37 -6.24 26.14
N GLY A 189 -8.17 -5.66 26.30
CA GLY A 189 -7.21 -5.41 25.23
C GLY A 189 -7.09 -3.93 24.86
N PHE A 190 -6.73 -3.68 23.59
CA PHE A 190 -6.55 -2.32 23.08
C PHE A 190 -7.82 -1.79 22.41
N ALA A 191 -8.02 -0.47 22.58
CA ALA A 191 -9.01 0.29 21.84
C ALA A 191 -8.37 1.59 21.34
N ILE A 192 -9.01 2.29 20.39
CA ILE A 192 -8.52 3.57 19.87
C ILE A 192 -9.56 4.67 20.08
N VAL A 193 -9.09 5.87 20.39
CA VAL A 193 -9.91 7.09 20.39
C VAL A 193 -9.24 8.12 19.50
N THR A 194 -9.98 8.63 18.52
CA THR A 194 -9.52 9.67 17.59
C THR A 194 -10.08 11.04 17.96
N LYS A 195 -9.54 12.10 17.36
CA LYS A 195 -10.12 13.44 17.45
C LYS A 195 -11.60 13.48 17.06
N THR A 196 -11.99 12.69 16.05
CA THR A 196 -13.39 12.62 15.60
C THR A 196 -14.29 12.02 16.66
N ASP A 197 -13.84 10.97 17.34
CA ASP A 197 -14.61 10.32 18.40
C ASP A 197 -14.80 11.27 19.59
N LEU A 198 -13.74 12.02 19.95
CA LEU A 198 -13.82 13.03 20.99
C LEU A 198 -14.77 14.18 20.62
N LEU A 199 -14.75 14.64 19.35
CA LEU A 199 -15.70 15.65 18.89
C LEU A 199 -17.14 15.12 18.90
N THR A 200 -17.35 13.87 18.49
CA THR A 200 -18.66 13.22 18.55
C THR A 200 -19.14 13.11 19.99
N ALA A 201 -18.30 12.63 20.90
CA ALA A 201 -18.67 12.48 22.31
C ALA A 201 -18.98 13.82 22.98
N LEU A 202 -18.09 14.81 22.83
CA LEU A 202 -18.20 16.08 23.55
C LEU A 202 -19.21 17.05 22.92
N VAL A 203 -19.34 17.06 21.56
CA VAL A 203 -20.14 18.08 20.86
C VAL A 203 -21.46 17.52 20.39
N LEU A 204 -21.49 16.33 19.77
CA LEU A 204 -22.72 15.75 19.24
C LEU A 204 -23.54 15.03 20.31
N ASN A 205 -22.86 14.32 21.20
CA ASN A 205 -23.51 13.56 22.28
C ASN A 205 -23.55 14.34 23.62
N GLU A 206 -23.01 15.56 23.63
CA GLU A 206 -22.99 16.47 24.81
C GLU A 206 -22.47 15.80 26.10
N GLN A 207 -21.53 14.85 25.96
CA GLN A 207 -20.93 14.15 27.09
C GLN A 207 -20.04 15.09 27.90
N SER A 208 -20.00 14.88 29.23
CA SER A 208 -19.08 15.63 30.09
C SER A 208 -17.63 15.36 29.71
N ALA A 209 -16.80 16.38 29.79
CA ALA A 209 -15.35 16.22 29.60
C ALA A 209 -14.69 15.31 30.65
N ASP A 210 -15.37 15.09 31.77
CA ASP A 210 -14.93 14.21 32.85
C ASP A 210 -15.44 12.75 32.68
N THR A 211 -16.12 12.46 31.56
CA THR A 211 -16.54 11.11 31.21
C THR A 211 -15.30 10.23 30.96
N PRO A 212 -15.29 8.96 31.41
CA PRO A 212 -14.20 8.02 31.14
C PRO A 212 -13.96 7.85 29.65
N LEU A 213 -12.69 7.79 29.25
CA LEU A 213 -12.22 7.72 27.87
C LEU A 213 -12.74 6.48 27.14
N ASP A 214 -12.93 5.39 27.86
CA ASP A 214 -13.47 4.12 27.35
C ASP A 214 -14.86 4.27 26.71
N ALA A 215 -15.67 5.24 27.15
CA ALA A 215 -17.00 5.49 26.60
C ALA A 215 -16.98 5.98 25.14
N ALA A 216 -15.85 6.50 24.65
CA ALA A 216 -15.67 6.98 23.29
C ALA A 216 -14.76 6.07 22.45
N ALA A 217 -14.39 4.90 22.98
CA ALA A 217 -13.39 4.04 22.38
C ALA A 217 -13.96 3.11 21.31
N GLU A 218 -13.27 3.03 20.17
CA GLU A 218 -13.53 2.02 19.12
C GLU A 218 -12.67 0.78 19.39
N ARG A 219 -13.29 -0.38 19.55
CA ARG A 219 -12.63 -1.64 19.87
C ARG A 219 -12.41 -2.54 18.65
N GLN A 220 -13.05 -2.28 17.52
CA GLN A 220 -12.81 -3.01 16.28
C GLN A 220 -11.57 -2.46 15.56
N LEU A 221 -10.41 -2.79 16.08
CA LEU A 221 -9.16 -2.33 15.50
C LEU A 221 -8.82 -3.09 14.22
N VAL A 222 -8.49 -2.35 13.19
CA VAL A 222 -7.86 -2.88 11.96
C VAL A 222 -6.37 -2.84 12.17
N THR A 223 -5.76 -4.01 12.32
CA THR A 223 -4.33 -4.14 12.60
C THR A 223 -3.57 -4.72 11.42
N VAL A 224 -2.29 -4.38 11.32
CA VAL A 224 -1.30 -4.96 10.41
C VAL A 224 -0.08 -5.36 11.22
N ARG A 225 0.77 -6.22 10.65
CA ARG A 225 2.01 -6.64 11.31
C ARG A 225 3.14 -5.64 11.04
N PRO A 226 4.11 -5.51 11.94
CA PRO A 226 5.29 -4.67 11.71
C PRO A 226 6.08 -5.05 10.46
N ASP A 227 6.11 -6.34 10.12
CA ASP A 227 6.78 -6.90 8.96
C ASP A 227 5.94 -6.89 7.67
N ASP A 228 4.66 -6.45 7.75
CA ASP A 228 3.86 -6.21 6.55
C ASP A 228 4.38 -5.00 5.77
N TYR A 229 4.14 -5.03 4.45
CA TYR A 229 4.45 -3.87 3.62
C TYR A 229 3.49 -2.71 3.90
N LEU A 230 4.00 -1.49 3.82
CA LEU A 230 3.19 -0.29 4.00
C LEU A 230 2.01 -0.22 3.03
N PHE A 231 2.17 -0.79 1.84
CA PHE A 231 1.10 -0.95 0.86
C PHE A 231 -0.04 -1.84 1.37
N THR A 232 0.27 -2.92 2.08
CA THR A 232 -0.74 -3.80 2.71
C THR A 232 -1.53 -3.00 3.76
N ALA A 233 -0.84 -2.19 4.57
CA ALA A 233 -1.48 -1.31 5.54
C ALA A 233 -2.44 -0.31 4.85
N LEU A 234 -2.00 0.37 3.79
CA LEU A 234 -2.81 1.32 3.03
C LEU A 234 -4.03 0.65 2.37
N THR A 235 -3.85 -0.55 1.84
CA THR A 235 -4.95 -1.34 1.26
C THR A 235 -5.97 -1.70 2.32
N SER A 236 -5.51 -2.12 3.50
CA SER A 236 -6.37 -2.43 4.65
C SER A 236 -7.13 -1.18 5.11
N MET A 237 -6.45 -0.03 5.22
CA MET A 237 -7.09 1.24 5.58
C MET A 237 -8.18 1.63 4.59
N THR A 238 -7.91 1.54 3.29
CA THR A 238 -8.88 1.84 2.23
C THR A 238 -10.07 0.90 2.28
N ARG A 239 -9.83 -0.40 2.43
CA ARG A 239 -10.87 -1.43 2.49
C ARG A 239 -11.82 -1.26 3.67
N HIS A 240 -11.27 -0.90 4.83
CA HIS A 240 -12.05 -0.69 6.06
C HIS A 240 -12.49 0.76 6.27
N LYS A 241 -12.17 1.65 5.30
CA LYS A 241 -12.48 3.09 5.36
C LYS A 241 -11.93 3.77 6.63
N VAL A 242 -10.78 3.32 7.10
CA VAL A 242 -10.08 3.93 8.23
C VAL A 242 -8.92 4.80 7.72
N ALA A 243 -8.68 5.93 8.39
CA ALA A 243 -7.65 6.90 7.99
C ALA A 243 -6.33 6.73 8.76
N ARG A 244 -6.30 5.83 9.73
CA ARG A 244 -5.19 5.56 10.69
C ARG A 244 -5.22 4.13 11.15
#